data_2b517c49b5fae4d8bed082230c0279f3
#
_entry.id   2b517c49b5fae4d8bed082230c0279f3
#
_cell.length_a   1.000
_cell.length_b   1.000
_cell.length_c   1.000
_cell.angle_alpha   90.00
_cell.angle_beta   90.00
_cell.angle_gamma   90.00
#
_symmetry.space_group_name_H-M   'P 1'
#
loop_
_entity.id
_entity.type
_entity.pdbx_description
1 polymer ?
#
loop_
_entity_poly.entity_id
_entity_poly.type
_entity_poly.pdbx_seq_one_letter_code
_entity_poly.pdbx_strand_id
1 'polypeptide(L)'
;MENCIFCKIVKGEIPSYKIYEDADFMAFLDIRPLTKGNTLIIPKSHYHWVYDVPNFGDYFEVAKKVGLAAKKAFSADWISFLTLGLEVPHAHIRVIPRYKNDLHESVVDIEKFEEFSDNEMKDISDKIKKEI
;
A
#
# COMPACT_ATOMS: atom_id res chain seq x y z
N MET A 1 -3.15 16.15 13.48
CA MET A 1 -2.99 14.73 13.78
C MET A 1 -1.54 14.42 14.11
N GLU A 2 -1.10 14.95 15.23
CA GLU A 2 0.31 14.89 15.63
C GLU A 2 0.84 13.47 15.79
N ASN A 3 -0.03 12.56 16.25
CA ASN A 3 0.39 11.18 16.51
C ASN A 3 0.13 10.22 15.37
N CYS A 4 -0.34 10.71 14.22
CA CYS A 4 -0.63 9.84 13.09
C CYS A 4 0.63 9.58 12.27
N ILE A 5 1.06 8.32 12.23
CA ILE A 5 2.25 7.91 11.48
C ILE A 5 2.09 8.21 9.98
N PHE A 6 0.90 8.02 9.41
CA PHE A 6 0.69 8.28 7.99
C PHE A 6 0.67 9.77 7.67
N CYS A 7 0.12 10.59 8.56
CA CYS A 7 0.24 12.06 8.41
C CYS A 7 1.70 12.50 8.40
N LYS A 8 2.53 11.89 9.24
CA LYS A 8 3.97 12.17 9.30
C LYS A 8 4.68 11.74 8.01
N ILE A 9 4.27 10.62 7.43
CA ILE A 9 4.80 10.17 6.14
C ILE A 9 4.45 11.16 5.04
N VAL A 10 3.20 11.64 5.01
CA VAL A 10 2.76 12.65 4.03
C VAL A 10 3.61 13.92 4.12
N LYS A 11 3.95 14.34 5.34
CA LYS A 11 4.76 15.54 5.57
C LYS A 11 6.27 15.32 5.33
N GLY A 12 6.69 14.09 5.12
CA GLY A 12 8.10 13.75 4.95
C GLY A 12 8.88 13.66 6.26
N GLU A 13 8.21 13.67 7.40
CA GLU A 13 8.86 13.56 8.73
C GLU A 13 9.31 12.14 9.02
N ILE A 14 8.66 11.14 8.41
CA ILE A 14 9.03 9.73 8.49
C ILE A 14 9.31 9.26 7.06
N PRO A 15 10.44 8.59 6.81
CA PRO A 15 10.75 8.09 5.47
C PRO A 15 9.82 6.94 5.08
N SER A 16 9.61 6.78 3.78
CA SER A 16 8.82 5.70 3.22
C SER A 16 9.36 5.31 1.86
N TYR A 17 8.98 4.12 1.40
CA TYR A 17 9.30 3.66 0.03
C TYR A 17 8.15 4.10 -0.87
N LYS A 18 8.16 5.38 -1.25
CA LYS A 18 7.08 6.00 -2.00
C LYS A 18 7.04 5.46 -3.44
N ILE A 19 5.83 5.14 -3.90
CA ILE A 19 5.58 4.58 -5.23
C ILE A 19 4.84 5.58 -6.11
N TYR A 20 3.89 6.31 -5.55
CA TYR A 20 3.01 7.19 -6.30
C TYR A 20 2.54 8.34 -5.40
N GLU A 21 2.31 9.47 -6.00
CA GLU A 21 1.78 10.62 -5.28
C GLU A 21 1.05 11.56 -6.26
N ASP A 22 -0.11 12.04 -5.86
CA ASP A 22 -0.80 13.11 -6.57
C ASP A 22 -1.29 14.14 -5.54
N ALA A 23 -2.19 15.04 -5.94
CA ALA A 23 -2.67 16.09 -5.04
C ALA A 23 -3.38 15.52 -3.80
N ASP A 24 -4.09 14.40 -3.95
CA ASP A 24 -4.99 13.87 -2.92
C ASP A 24 -4.50 12.58 -2.25
N PHE A 25 -3.69 11.79 -2.93
CA PHE A 25 -3.32 10.43 -2.48
C PHE A 25 -1.83 10.19 -2.55
N MET A 26 -1.39 9.22 -1.75
CA MET A 26 0.00 8.76 -1.75
C MET A 26 0.01 7.23 -1.62
N ALA A 27 0.93 6.60 -2.32
CA ALA A 27 1.15 5.15 -2.23
C ALA A 27 2.59 4.88 -1.83
N PHE A 28 2.79 3.97 -0.88
CA PHE A 28 4.11 3.54 -0.43
C PHE A 28 4.05 2.09 0.04
N LEU A 29 5.21 1.42 0.04
CA LEU A 29 5.27 0.03 0.47
C LEU A 29 4.93 -0.12 1.95
N ASP A 30 4.21 -1.18 2.28
CA ASP A 30 4.01 -1.59 3.66
C ASP A 30 5.35 -2.12 4.18
N ILE A 31 5.81 -1.62 5.34
CA ILE A 31 7.07 -2.07 5.94
C ILE A 31 6.95 -3.45 6.58
N ARG A 32 5.72 -3.95 6.75
CA ARG A 32 5.44 -5.33 7.16
C ARG A 32 4.64 -5.99 6.04
N PRO A 33 5.27 -6.21 4.87
CA PRO A 33 4.53 -6.63 3.69
C PRO A 33 4.00 -8.05 3.84
N LEU A 34 2.72 -8.22 3.56
CA LEU A 34 2.09 -9.55 3.56
C LEU A 34 2.61 -10.39 2.41
N THR A 35 2.94 -9.72 1.31
CA THR A 35 3.57 -10.34 0.14
C THR A 35 4.52 -9.32 -0.48
N LYS A 36 5.36 -9.79 -1.40
CA LYS A 36 6.25 -8.91 -2.16
C LYS A 36 5.43 -7.90 -2.97
N GLY A 37 5.69 -6.62 -2.75
CA GLY A 37 4.99 -5.55 -3.45
C GLY A 37 3.73 -5.05 -2.75
N ASN A 38 3.41 -5.55 -1.56
CA ASN A 38 2.29 -5.06 -0.77
C ASN A 38 2.45 -3.56 -0.53
N THR A 39 1.48 -2.79 -1.00
CA THR A 39 1.50 -1.32 -0.98
C THR A 39 0.30 -0.80 -0.22
N LEU A 40 0.47 0.35 0.43
CA LEU A 40 -0.61 1.07 1.10
C LEU A 40 -0.95 2.30 0.29
N ILE A 41 -2.24 2.55 0.09
CA ILE A 41 -2.74 3.76 -0.55
C ILE A 41 -3.47 4.57 0.51
N ILE A 42 -3.04 5.80 0.72
CA ILE A 42 -3.65 6.66 1.74
C ILE A 42 -4.11 7.97 1.12
N PRO A 43 -5.18 8.60 1.68
CA PRO A 43 -5.45 10.00 1.38
C PRO A 43 -4.41 10.86 2.10
N LYS A 44 -3.99 11.97 1.48
CA LYS A 44 -3.05 12.90 2.12
C LYS A 44 -3.70 13.63 3.29
N SER A 45 -4.99 13.95 3.18
CA SER A 45 -5.76 14.49 4.30
C SER A 45 -6.13 13.35 5.25
N HIS A 46 -6.23 13.67 6.52
CA HIS A 46 -6.52 12.66 7.54
C HIS A 46 -8.00 12.31 7.58
N TYR A 47 -8.33 11.06 7.25
CA TYR A 47 -9.64 10.45 7.48
C TYR A 47 -9.39 9.12 8.16
N HIS A 48 -10.21 8.77 9.15
CA HIS A 48 -10.04 7.49 9.85
C HIS A 48 -10.44 6.32 8.95
N TRP A 49 -11.63 6.43 8.33
CA TRP A 49 -12.21 5.32 7.58
C TRP A 49 -12.14 5.55 6.09
N VAL A 50 -11.91 4.47 5.36
CA VAL A 50 -11.87 4.52 3.89
C VAL A 50 -13.15 5.11 3.30
N TYR A 51 -14.32 4.76 3.88
CA TYR A 51 -15.61 5.22 3.37
C TYR A 51 -15.90 6.69 3.68
N ASP A 52 -15.07 7.35 4.47
CA ASP A 52 -15.20 8.80 4.74
C ASP A 52 -14.41 9.66 3.76
N VAL A 53 -13.60 9.05 2.90
CA VAL A 53 -12.80 9.80 1.91
C VAL A 53 -13.74 10.37 0.86
N PRO A 54 -13.80 11.73 0.69
CA PRO A 54 -14.82 12.35 -0.18
C PRO A 54 -14.76 11.91 -1.64
N ASN A 55 -13.56 11.76 -2.20
CA ASN A 55 -13.36 11.33 -3.59
C ASN A 55 -13.04 9.83 -3.63
N PHE A 56 -13.97 9.05 -3.08
CA PHE A 56 -13.84 7.62 -2.90
C PHE A 56 -13.54 6.85 -4.20
N GLY A 57 -14.21 7.23 -5.29
CA GLY A 57 -13.96 6.60 -6.59
C GLY A 57 -12.54 6.79 -7.07
N ASP A 58 -12.05 8.03 -7.00
CA ASP A 58 -10.67 8.36 -7.40
C ASP A 58 -9.67 7.60 -6.52
N TYR A 59 -9.98 7.47 -5.23
CA TYR A 59 -9.14 6.75 -4.28
C TYR A 59 -8.93 5.29 -4.72
N PHE A 60 -10.01 4.59 -5.06
CA PHE A 60 -9.93 3.20 -5.52
C PHE A 60 -9.35 3.09 -6.92
N GLU A 61 -9.49 4.11 -7.77
CA GLU A 61 -8.82 4.12 -9.08
C GLU A 61 -7.29 4.15 -8.90
N VAL A 62 -6.79 4.90 -7.93
CA VAL A 62 -5.35 4.89 -7.61
C VAL A 62 -4.92 3.51 -7.12
N ALA A 63 -5.71 2.89 -6.25
CA ALA A 63 -5.42 1.54 -5.76
C ALA A 63 -5.34 0.53 -6.90
N LYS A 64 -6.26 0.61 -7.86
CA LYS A 64 -6.26 -0.24 -9.05
C LYS A 64 -5.01 0.00 -9.90
N LYS A 65 -4.67 1.26 -10.16
CA LYS A 65 -3.49 1.63 -10.96
C LYS A 65 -2.21 1.05 -10.34
N VAL A 66 -2.03 1.27 -9.05
CA VAL A 66 -0.84 0.79 -8.34
C VAL A 66 -0.84 -0.74 -8.27
N GLY A 67 -1.99 -1.34 -8.03
CA GLY A 67 -2.13 -2.79 -7.97
C GLY A 67 -1.75 -3.47 -9.30
N LEU A 68 -2.24 -2.94 -10.41
CA LEU A 68 -1.92 -3.48 -11.73
C LEU A 68 -0.43 -3.30 -12.05
N ALA A 69 0.16 -2.18 -11.63
CA ALA A 69 1.60 -1.95 -11.78
C ALA A 69 2.41 -2.99 -11.01
N ALA A 70 2.03 -3.25 -9.75
CA ALA A 70 2.70 -4.27 -8.93
C ALA A 70 2.54 -5.67 -9.51
N LYS A 71 1.33 -5.98 -10.00
CA LYS A 71 1.06 -7.27 -10.64
C LYS A 71 1.99 -7.50 -11.83
N LYS A 72 2.15 -6.48 -12.66
CA LYS A 72 3.01 -6.55 -13.83
C LYS A 72 4.49 -6.65 -13.44
N ALA A 73 4.92 -5.83 -12.47
CA ALA A 73 6.32 -5.77 -12.03
C ALA A 73 6.84 -7.13 -11.54
N PHE A 74 6.00 -7.90 -10.85
CA PHE A 74 6.41 -9.14 -10.21
C PHE A 74 5.70 -10.38 -10.73
N SER A 75 4.96 -10.25 -11.82
CA SER A 75 4.19 -11.37 -12.39
C SER A 75 3.29 -12.04 -11.35
N ALA A 76 2.63 -11.22 -10.53
CA ALA A 76 1.71 -11.73 -9.52
C ALA A 76 0.52 -12.43 -10.20
N ASP A 77 -0.04 -13.42 -9.54
CA ASP A 77 -1.14 -14.20 -10.09
C ASP A 77 -2.47 -13.45 -10.03
N TRP A 78 -2.70 -12.69 -8.96
CA TRP A 78 -3.87 -11.80 -8.82
C TRP A 78 -3.57 -10.74 -7.77
N ILE A 79 -4.52 -9.82 -7.55
CA ILE A 79 -4.40 -8.75 -6.56
C ILE A 79 -5.59 -8.82 -5.60
N SER A 80 -5.31 -8.69 -4.30
CA SER A 80 -6.33 -8.51 -3.28
C SER A 80 -6.28 -7.08 -2.76
N PHE A 81 -7.44 -6.55 -2.39
CA PHE A 81 -7.57 -5.26 -1.73
C PHE A 81 -8.18 -5.49 -0.35
N LEU A 82 -7.64 -4.83 0.66
CA LEU A 82 -8.11 -5.00 2.03
C LEU A 82 -8.10 -3.66 2.76
N THR A 83 -9.19 -3.34 3.46
CA THR A 83 -9.27 -2.16 4.32
C THR A 83 -9.78 -2.59 5.70
N LEU A 84 -9.10 -2.19 6.75
CA LEU A 84 -9.48 -2.52 8.13
C LEU A 84 -9.67 -1.28 8.99
N GLY A 85 -8.59 -0.53 9.25
CA GLY A 85 -8.70 0.77 9.94
C GLY A 85 -8.56 0.75 11.45
N LEU A 86 -8.31 -0.41 12.07
CA LEU A 86 -8.20 -0.48 13.54
C LEU A 86 -6.78 -0.26 14.06
N GLU A 87 -5.76 -0.72 13.32
CA GLU A 87 -4.37 -0.60 13.78
C GLU A 87 -3.86 0.84 13.65
N VAL A 88 -4.10 1.46 12.50
CA VAL A 88 -3.71 2.85 12.24
C VAL A 88 -4.97 3.61 11.87
N PRO A 89 -5.40 4.60 12.67
CA PRO A 89 -6.64 5.34 12.43
C PRO A 89 -6.46 6.44 11.38
N HIS A 90 -5.92 6.09 10.24
CA HIS A 90 -5.80 6.90 9.04
C HIS A 90 -6.10 5.96 7.88
N ALA A 91 -7.08 6.30 7.06
CA ALA A 91 -7.58 5.43 6.00
C ALA A 91 -6.43 4.90 5.13
N HIS A 92 -6.44 3.60 4.87
CA HIS A 92 -5.48 2.98 3.98
C HIS A 92 -6.09 1.76 3.32
N ILE A 93 -5.83 1.63 2.02
CA ILE A 93 -6.17 0.44 1.25
C ILE A 93 -4.89 -0.37 1.14
N ARG A 94 -4.93 -1.63 1.58
CA ARG A 94 -3.83 -2.55 1.38
C ARG A 94 -3.97 -3.17 0.00
N VAL A 95 -3.02 -2.90 -0.88
CA VAL A 95 -2.94 -3.50 -2.20
C VAL A 95 -1.96 -4.66 -2.08
N ILE A 96 -2.46 -5.88 -2.28
CA ILE A 96 -1.70 -7.09 -1.97
C ILE A 96 -1.54 -7.93 -3.23
N PRO A 97 -0.36 -7.87 -3.88
CA PRO A 97 -0.07 -8.81 -4.96
C PRO A 97 -0.05 -10.23 -4.39
N ARG A 98 -0.79 -11.15 -5.01
CA ARG A 98 -0.89 -12.51 -4.53
C ARG A 98 -0.18 -13.46 -5.48
N TYR A 99 0.49 -14.43 -4.89
CA TYR A 99 1.26 -15.44 -5.60
C TYR A 99 0.79 -16.81 -5.15
N LYS A 100 0.75 -17.78 -6.04
CA LYS A 100 0.28 -19.15 -5.71
C LYS A 100 1.05 -19.78 -4.57
N ASN A 101 2.30 -19.36 -4.37
CA ASN A 101 3.17 -19.90 -3.34
C ASN A 101 3.50 -18.86 -2.25
N ASP A 102 2.63 -17.86 -2.06
CA ASP A 102 2.83 -16.88 -0.98
C ASP A 102 2.47 -17.52 0.40
N LEU A 103 2.60 -16.72 1.46
CA LEU A 103 2.38 -17.20 2.83
C LEU A 103 0.91 -17.41 3.19
N HIS A 104 -0.01 -17.11 2.27
CA HIS A 104 -1.44 -17.03 2.58
C HIS A 104 -2.26 -18.03 1.78
N GLU A 105 -3.40 -18.40 2.37
CA GLU A 105 -4.44 -19.16 1.71
C GLU A 105 -5.37 -18.19 0.94
N SER A 106 -6.63 -18.55 0.74
CA SER A 106 -7.59 -17.66 0.06
C SER A 106 -7.77 -16.35 0.84
N VAL A 107 -7.75 -16.40 2.16
CA VAL A 107 -7.83 -15.23 3.03
C VAL A 107 -6.44 -14.93 3.58
N VAL A 108 -6.01 -13.67 3.45
CA VAL A 108 -4.71 -13.27 3.98
C VAL A 108 -4.73 -13.26 5.51
N ASP A 109 -3.60 -13.64 6.10
CA ASP A 109 -3.38 -13.59 7.54
C ASP A 109 -2.44 -12.42 7.82
N ILE A 110 -2.95 -11.35 8.41
CA ILE A 110 -2.17 -10.12 8.63
C ILE A 110 -1.04 -10.30 9.64
N GLU A 111 -0.98 -11.43 10.34
CA GLU A 111 0.12 -11.75 11.23
C GLU A 111 1.30 -12.40 10.50
N LYS A 112 1.10 -12.83 9.26
CA LYS A 112 2.14 -13.48 8.45
C LYS A 112 2.64 -12.49 7.41
N PHE A 113 3.85 -12.00 7.60
CA PHE A 113 4.47 -11.05 6.67
C PHE A 113 5.88 -11.49 6.32
N GLU A 114 6.36 -10.99 5.18
CA GLU A 114 7.70 -11.26 4.69
C GLU A 114 8.66 -10.19 5.17
N GLU A 115 9.95 -10.52 5.20
CA GLU A 115 10.99 -9.58 5.58
C GLU A 115 11.92 -9.34 4.39
N PHE A 116 12.14 -8.07 4.08
CA PHE A 116 13.04 -7.64 3.02
C PHE A 116 14.01 -6.60 3.57
N SER A 117 15.25 -6.62 3.08
CA SER A 117 16.23 -5.60 3.43
C SER A 117 15.82 -4.24 2.86
N ASP A 118 16.45 -3.16 3.36
CA ASP A 118 16.22 -1.82 2.83
C ASP A 118 16.49 -1.76 1.32
N ASN A 119 17.60 -2.37 0.87
CA ASN A 119 17.92 -2.41 -0.56
C ASN A 119 16.87 -3.17 -1.38
N GLU A 120 16.37 -4.28 -0.85
CA GLU A 120 15.30 -5.04 -1.50
C GLU A 120 14.02 -4.23 -1.59
N MET A 121 13.64 -3.53 -0.51
CA MET A 121 12.44 -2.68 -0.50
C MET A 121 12.57 -1.53 -1.52
N LYS A 122 13.73 -0.91 -1.61
CA LYS A 122 13.98 0.14 -2.61
C LYS A 122 13.85 -0.41 -4.02
N ASP A 123 14.39 -1.58 -4.29
CA ASP A 123 14.30 -2.23 -5.59
C ASP A 123 12.83 -2.56 -5.93
N ILE A 124 12.09 -3.07 -4.96
CA ILE A 124 10.66 -3.38 -5.14
C ILE A 124 9.88 -2.12 -5.51
N SER A 125 10.07 -1.03 -4.76
CA SER A 125 9.36 0.23 -5.05
C SER A 125 9.74 0.78 -6.42
N ASP A 126 11.00 0.70 -6.82
CA ASP A 126 11.46 1.18 -8.12
C ASP A 126 10.85 0.38 -9.27
N LYS A 127 10.73 -0.93 -9.11
CA LYS A 127 10.13 -1.79 -10.14
C LYS A 127 8.65 -1.49 -10.33
N ILE A 128 7.93 -1.22 -9.25
CA ILE A 128 6.52 -0.84 -9.36
C ILE A 128 6.38 0.52 -10.04
N LYS A 129 7.21 1.50 -9.66
CA LYS A 129 7.19 2.84 -10.28
C LYS A 129 7.35 2.78 -11.79
N LYS A 130 8.20 1.90 -12.29
CA LYS A 130 8.45 1.77 -13.73
C LYS A 130 7.22 1.31 -14.50
N GLU A 131 6.27 0.68 -13.83
CA GLU A 131 5.07 0.16 -14.46
C GLU A 131 3.87 1.10 -14.34
N ILE A 132 4.00 2.22 -13.64
CA ILE A 132 2.92 3.22 -13.50
C ILE A 132 2.89 4.21 -14.70
#